data_72cbbae1770504502f5966d04e6dc9e5
#
_entry.id   72cbbae1770504502f5966d04e6dc9e5
#
_cell.length_a   1.000
_cell.length_b   1.000
_cell.length_c   1.000
_cell.angle_alpha   90.00
_cell.angle_beta   90.00
_cell.angle_gamma   90.00
#
_symmetry.space_group_name_H-M   'P 1'
#
loop_
_entity.id
_entity.type
_entity.pdbx_description
1 polymer ?
#
loop_
_entity_poly.entity_id
_entity_poly.type
_entity_poly.pdbx_seq_one_letter_code
_entity_poly.pdbx_strand_id
1 'polypeptide(L)'
;MPNLEIEYPEKPSKYSQQEWEARVNLAACYRLTDYYGWTSTVYNHITLRVPDTDTFLINGFGLNYNEICASNLVLVDLDGKKLSDDDFPINKAGFIIHSAIHQARPKDLHCVMHSHEVNSQTLAASKSKLIPLTQEGCQLYERVGYHEFNGIVLNDEEQKKLINAIGKEKHTLLMRNHGLITAGPTAAWAFIRHQHFIRNAEVQLKLMASNAEISLISDNILKHTREQFEGGSAQAGAKVRHPEWPAFWRLLDALDEKWKQ
;
A
#
# COMPACT_ATOMS: atom_id res chain seq x y z
N MET A 1 4.05 -22.06 -21.75
CA MET A 1 3.26 -21.69 -20.56
C MET A 1 3.76 -20.33 -20.08
N PRO A 2 2.93 -19.44 -19.55
CA PRO A 2 3.43 -18.19 -19.00
C PRO A 2 4.41 -18.48 -17.86
N ASN A 3 5.51 -17.71 -17.79
CA ASN A 3 6.43 -17.78 -16.65
C ASN A 3 5.70 -17.27 -15.40
N LEU A 4 5.68 -18.08 -14.35
CA LEU A 4 5.06 -17.71 -13.07
C LEU A 4 6.07 -17.06 -12.10
N GLU A 5 7.33 -16.99 -12.49
CA GLU A 5 8.39 -16.33 -11.73
C GLU A 5 8.54 -14.88 -12.19
N ILE A 6 8.99 -14.04 -11.26
CA ILE A 6 9.34 -12.66 -11.54
C ILE A 6 10.77 -12.61 -12.03
N GLU A 7 10.98 -12.07 -13.22
CA GLU A 7 12.29 -11.79 -13.77
C GLU A 7 12.61 -10.30 -13.65
N TYR A 8 13.60 -9.99 -12.81
CA TYR A 8 14.04 -8.60 -12.65
C TYR A 8 14.91 -8.20 -13.85
N PRO A 9 14.79 -6.93 -14.33
CA PRO A 9 15.65 -6.41 -15.37
C PRO A 9 17.10 -6.30 -14.87
N GLU A 10 18.03 -6.20 -15.81
CA GLU A 10 19.45 -5.99 -15.50
C GLU A 10 19.63 -4.76 -14.61
N LYS A 11 20.40 -4.94 -13.55
CA LYS A 11 20.62 -3.92 -12.55
C LYS A 11 21.65 -2.89 -13.04
N PRO A 12 21.34 -1.57 -13.07
CA PRO A 12 22.33 -0.53 -13.27
C PRO A 12 23.44 -0.57 -12.20
N SER A 13 24.68 -0.28 -12.61
CA SER A 13 25.85 -0.40 -11.74
C SER A 13 25.81 0.46 -10.48
N LYS A 14 25.05 1.56 -10.49
CA LYS A 14 24.91 2.50 -9.38
C LYS A 14 24.05 2.00 -8.22
N TYR A 15 23.27 0.94 -8.39
CA TYR A 15 22.37 0.39 -7.35
C TYR A 15 22.90 -0.93 -6.78
N SER A 16 22.60 -1.24 -5.52
CA SER A 16 22.69 -2.58 -4.98
C SER A 16 21.60 -3.48 -5.58
N GLN A 17 21.73 -4.80 -5.46
CA GLN A 17 20.71 -5.73 -5.94
C GLN A 17 19.38 -5.51 -5.18
N GLN A 18 19.46 -5.39 -3.86
CA GLN A 18 18.30 -5.19 -3.00
C GLN A 18 17.57 -3.87 -3.31
N GLU A 19 18.33 -2.79 -3.52
CA GLU A 19 17.75 -1.50 -3.88
C GLU A 19 17.06 -1.56 -5.25
N TRP A 20 17.71 -2.19 -6.25
CA TRP A 20 17.13 -2.30 -7.58
C TRP A 20 15.83 -3.11 -7.59
N GLU A 21 15.81 -4.26 -6.93
CA GLU A 21 14.59 -5.05 -6.77
C GLU A 21 13.48 -4.28 -6.04
N ALA A 22 13.83 -3.52 -5.01
CA ALA A 22 12.87 -2.65 -4.32
C ALA A 22 12.32 -1.56 -5.24
N ARG A 23 13.18 -0.91 -6.06
CA ARG A 23 12.77 0.10 -7.04
C ARG A 23 11.79 -0.47 -8.06
N VAL A 24 12.09 -1.62 -8.64
CA VAL A 24 11.22 -2.27 -9.62
C VAL A 24 9.87 -2.66 -8.99
N ASN A 25 9.86 -3.25 -7.79
CA ASN A 25 8.62 -3.59 -7.10
C ASN A 25 7.78 -2.35 -6.74
N LEU A 26 8.42 -1.26 -6.33
CA LEU A 26 7.70 -0.02 -6.01
C LEU A 26 7.16 0.64 -7.28
N ALA A 27 7.91 0.67 -8.37
CA ALA A 27 7.44 1.16 -9.66
C ALA A 27 6.21 0.37 -10.15
N ALA A 28 6.23 -0.98 -10.01
CA ALA A 28 5.06 -1.80 -10.29
C ALA A 28 3.82 -1.37 -9.47
N CYS A 29 4.02 -1.09 -8.18
CA CYS A 29 2.94 -0.62 -7.30
C CYS A 29 2.32 0.69 -7.79
N TYR A 30 3.13 1.67 -8.20
CA TYR A 30 2.67 2.94 -8.77
C TYR A 30 1.90 2.72 -10.08
N ARG A 31 2.45 1.94 -11.01
CA ARG A 31 1.82 1.66 -12.30
C ARG A 31 0.49 0.94 -12.16
N LEU A 32 0.39 -0.02 -11.25
CA LEU A 32 -0.86 -0.70 -10.94
C LEU A 32 -1.88 0.25 -10.31
N THR A 33 -1.45 1.16 -9.44
CA THR A 33 -2.32 2.18 -8.85
C THR A 33 -2.92 3.10 -9.92
N ASP A 34 -2.12 3.47 -10.93
CA ASP A 34 -2.59 4.21 -12.10
C ASP A 34 -3.55 3.38 -12.95
N TYR A 35 -3.18 2.15 -13.27
CA TYR A 35 -4.00 1.23 -14.06
C TYR A 35 -5.41 1.04 -13.47
N TYR A 36 -5.52 0.93 -12.14
CA TYR A 36 -6.81 0.78 -11.46
C TYR A 36 -7.52 2.12 -11.20
N GLY A 37 -6.94 3.24 -11.58
CA GLY A 37 -7.55 4.57 -11.41
C GLY A 37 -7.64 5.03 -9.95
N TRP A 38 -6.71 4.58 -9.10
CA TRP A 38 -6.70 4.97 -7.67
C TRP A 38 -5.82 6.20 -7.38
N THR A 39 -5.45 6.91 -8.42
CA THR A 39 -4.64 8.12 -8.33
C THR A 39 -5.47 9.36 -7.99
N SER A 40 -4.84 10.33 -7.35
CA SER A 40 -5.37 11.70 -7.16
C SER A 40 -4.31 12.69 -7.64
N THR A 41 -4.15 12.78 -8.96
CA THR A 41 -3.07 13.53 -9.60
C THR A 41 -1.70 13.19 -8.98
N VAL A 42 -1.02 14.17 -8.35
CA VAL A 42 0.34 14.03 -7.79
C VAL A 42 0.39 13.88 -6.26
N TYR A 43 -0.78 13.85 -5.60
CA TYR A 43 -0.84 13.96 -4.13
C TYR A 43 -0.77 12.65 -3.36
N ASN A 44 -0.98 11.52 -4.02
CA ASN A 44 -0.82 10.21 -3.41
C ASN A 44 0.68 9.84 -3.34
N HIS A 45 1.01 8.89 -2.49
CA HIS A 45 2.39 8.45 -2.31
C HIS A 45 2.45 7.01 -1.82
N ILE A 46 3.50 6.30 -2.22
CA ILE A 46 3.81 4.95 -1.77
C ILE A 46 5.29 4.94 -1.39
N THR A 47 5.63 4.35 -0.25
CA THR A 47 7.02 4.18 0.17
C THR A 47 7.36 2.71 0.33
N LEU A 48 8.62 2.37 0.06
CA LEU A 48 9.16 1.04 0.30
C LEU A 48 10.55 1.15 0.94
N ARG A 49 10.74 0.48 2.07
CA ARG A 49 12.06 0.34 2.69
C ARG A 49 12.97 -0.49 1.80
N VAL A 50 14.19 -0.03 1.57
CA VAL A 50 15.23 -0.82 0.95
C VAL A 50 15.66 -1.90 1.95
N PRO A 51 15.65 -3.19 1.57
CA PRO A 51 16.01 -4.27 2.49
C PRO A 51 17.38 -4.07 3.16
N ASP A 52 17.46 -4.43 4.43
CA ASP A 52 18.67 -4.37 5.26
C ASP A 52 19.25 -2.94 5.46
N THR A 53 18.43 -1.91 5.21
CA THR A 53 18.82 -0.50 5.41
C THR A 53 17.74 0.28 6.16
N ASP A 54 18.08 1.50 6.60
CA ASP A 54 17.14 2.49 7.12
C ASP A 54 16.82 3.58 6.08
N THR A 55 16.79 3.18 4.80
CA THR A 55 16.45 4.07 3.69
C THR A 55 15.15 3.63 3.01
N PHE A 56 14.48 4.56 2.36
CA PHE A 56 13.17 4.37 1.74
C PHE A 56 13.16 4.94 0.33
N LEU A 57 12.41 4.28 -0.53
CA LEU A 57 12.07 4.77 -1.85
C LEU A 57 10.68 5.45 -1.81
N ILE A 58 10.55 6.53 -2.56
CA ILE A 58 9.29 7.28 -2.77
C ILE A 58 9.28 7.85 -4.19
N ASN A 59 8.10 8.22 -4.71
CA ASN A 59 8.00 8.92 -5.99
C ASN A 59 8.56 10.36 -5.92
N GLY A 60 9.11 10.82 -7.04
CA GLY A 60 9.33 12.25 -7.24
C GLY A 60 7.99 12.99 -7.22
N PHE A 61 7.86 14.00 -6.34
CA PHE A 61 6.64 14.79 -6.25
C PHE A 61 6.45 15.65 -7.50
N GLY A 62 5.27 15.56 -8.09
CA GLY A 62 4.92 16.21 -9.34
C GLY A 62 4.83 15.25 -10.53
N LEU A 63 5.33 14.03 -10.41
CA LEU A 63 5.16 12.98 -11.42
C LEU A 63 3.79 12.32 -11.28
N ASN A 64 3.12 12.07 -12.41
CA ASN A 64 1.98 11.18 -12.46
C ASN A 64 2.45 9.72 -12.26
N TYR A 65 1.58 8.86 -11.79
CA TYR A 65 1.94 7.48 -11.48
C TYR A 65 2.32 6.65 -12.71
N ASN A 66 1.77 6.97 -13.88
CA ASN A 66 2.18 6.38 -15.16
C ASN A 66 3.54 6.86 -15.70
N GLU A 67 4.13 7.88 -15.07
CA GLU A 67 5.50 8.36 -15.39
C GLU A 67 6.55 7.70 -14.47
N ILE A 68 6.12 7.02 -13.39
CA ILE A 68 7.04 6.40 -12.43
C ILE A 68 7.67 5.15 -13.06
N CYS A 69 8.99 5.06 -12.95
CA CYS A 69 9.79 3.88 -13.28
C CYS A 69 10.85 3.62 -12.20
N ALA A 70 11.52 2.48 -12.25
CA ALA A 70 12.47 2.07 -11.22
C ALA A 70 13.60 3.09 -11.01
N SER A 71 14.08 3.74 -12.09
CA SER A 71 15.21 4.66 -12.02
C SER A 71 14.87 6.08 -11.55
N ASN A 72 13.58 6.51 -11.60
CA ASN A 72 13.18 7.86 -11.20
C ASN A 72 12.56 7.93 -9.78
N LEU A 73 12.61 6.84 -9.03
CA LEU A 73 12.26 6.84 -7.63
C LEU A 73 13.36 7.53 -6.80
N VAL A 74 12.94 8.33 -5.82
CA VAL A 74 13.81 9.09 -4.92
C VAL A 74 14.14 8.24 -3.70
N LEU A 75 15.43 8.19 -3.31
CA LEU A 75 15.89 7.54 -2.09
C LEU A 75 15.98 8.59 -0.96
N VAL A 76 15.41 8.28 0.19
CA VAL A 76 15.40 9.14 1.38
C VAL A 76 15.77 8.34 2.64
N ASP A 77 16.24 9.02 3.68
CA ASP A 77 16.37 8.45 5.02
C ASP A 77 15.06 8.55 5.84
N LEU A 78 15.09 8.08 7.08
CA LEU A 78 13.93 8.11 8.00
C LEU A 78 13.42 9.52 8.32
N ASP A 79 14.29 10.52 8.22
CA ASP A 79 13.97 11.93 8.49
C ASP A 79 13.45 12.65 7.22
N GLY A 80 13.40 11.92 6.09
CA GLY A 80 12.98 12.46 4.79
C GLY A 80 14.06 13.28 4.11
N LYS A 81 15.32 13.13 4.52
CA LYS A 81 16.44 13.73 3.82
C LYS A 81 16.71 12.92 2.55
N LYS A 82 16.74 13.63 1.42
CA LYS A 82 17.04 13.03 0.13
C LYS A 82 18.50 12.54 0.07
N LEU A 83 18.68 11.31 -0.39
CA LEU A 83 19.97 10.64 -0.54
C LEU A 83 20.32 10.37 -2.01
N SER A 84 19.34 10.36 -2.91
CA SER A 84 19.57 10.21 -4.35
C SER A 84 20.00 11.53 -4.99
N ASP A 85 20.84 11.39 -6.05
CA ASP A 85 21.33 12.51 -6.87
C ASP A 85 20.38 12.69 -8.08
N ASP A 86 19.21 13.25 -7.81
CA ASP A 86 18.19 13.61 -8.80
C ASP A 86 17.56 14.96 -8.41
N ASP A 87 16.84 15.63 -9.32
CA ASP A 87 16.23 16.94 -9.07
C ASP A 87 14.78 16.87 -8.57
N PHE A 88 14.23 15.67 -8.36
CA PHE A 88 12.84 15.55 -7.93
C PHE A 88 12.66 15.95 -6.47
N PRO A 89 11.69 16.83 -6.16
CA PRO A 89 11.28 17.09 -4.78
C PRO A 89 10.51 15.89 -4.22
N ILE A 90 10.36 15.84 -2.89
CA ILE A 90 9.51 14.85 -2.21
C ILE A 90 8.30 15.55 -1.57
N ASN A 91 7.19 14.82 -1.45
CA ASN A 91 6.04 15.26 -0.65
C ASN A 91 6.34 15.06 0.84
N LYS A 92 6.82 16.11 1.52
CA LYS A 92 7.19 16.05 2.94
C LYS A 92 6.03 15.66 3.84
N ALA A 93 4.82 16.20 3.63
CA ALA A 93 3.66 15.86 4.44
C ALA A 93 3.29 14.38 4.31
N GLY A 94 3.31 13.86 3.08
CA GLY A 94 3.08 12.44 2.83
C GLY A 94 4.17 11.55 3.44
N PHE A 95 5.43 11.98 3.38
CA PHE A 95 6.52 11.21 3.97
C PHE A 95 6.43 11.15 5.50
N ILE A 96 6.02 12.22 6.18
CA ILE A 96 5.82 12.25 7.64
C ILE A 96 4.85 11.14 8.10
N ILE A 97 3.74 10.95 7.38
CA ILE A 97 2.77 9.89 7.67
C ILE A 97 3.41 8.50 7.53
N HIS A 98 4.15 8.28 6.44
CA HIS A 98 4.76 6.98 6.16
C HIS A 98 5.92 6.67 7.08
N SER A 99 6.78 7.65 7.38
CA SER A 99 7.91 7.47 8.29
C SER A 99 7.45 7.07 9.69
N ALA A 100 6.33 7.63 10.18
CA ALA A 100 5.74 7.24 11.46
C ALA A 100 5.37 5.75 11.51
N ILE A 101 4.77 5.21 10.43
CA ILE A 101 4.41 3.79 10.34
C ILE A 101 5.67 2.91 10.23
N HIS A 102 6.63 3.30 9.40
CA HIS A 102 7.90 2.60 9.25
C HIS A 102 8.70 2.52 10.56
N GLN A 103 8.71 3.60 11.35
CA GLN A 103 9.36 3.64 12.66
C GLN A 103 8.62 2.79 13.70
N ALA A 104 7.28 2.83 13.72
CA ALA A 104 6.47 2.07 14.66
C ALA A 104 6.55 0.55 14.43
N ARG A 105 6.68 0.13 13.18
CA ARG A 105 6.63 -1.27 12.76
C ARG A 105 7.77 -1.63 11.80
N PRO A 106 9.06 -1.48 12.22
CA PRO A 106 10.21 -1.64 11.33
C PRO A 106 10.46 -3.08 10.89
N LYS A 107 9.82 -4.08 11.52
CA LYS A 107 10.05 -5.50 11.26
C LYS A 107 9.08 -6.11 10.24
N ASP A 108 7.94 -5.46 9.98
CA ASP A 108 6.85 -6.09 9.22
C ASP A 108 6.05 -5.13 8.32
N LEU A 109 6.19 -3.83 8.45
CA LEU A 109 5.55 -2.85 7.57
C LEU A 109 6.60 -2.08 6.75
N HIS A 110 7.17 -2.77 5.77
CA HIS A 110 8.24 -2.21 4.93
C HIS A 110 7.72 -1.42 3.73
N CYS A 111 6.47 -1.66 3.30
CA CYS A 111 5.79 -0.87 2.29
C CYS A 111 4.57 -0.20 2.88
N VAL A 112 4.40 1.09 2.62
CA VAL A 112 3.21 1.87 3.02
C VAL A 112 2.64 2.53 1.78
N MET A 113 1.37 2.27 1.50
CA MET A 113 0.63 2.79 0.35
C MET A 113 -0.51 3.67 0.83
N HIS A 114 -0.62 4.88 0.27
CA HIS A 114 -1.72 5.81 0.53
C HIS A 114 -2.42 6.22 -0.76
N SER A 115 -3.75 6.21 -0.74
CA SER A 115 -4.56 6.71 -1.85
C SER A 115 -5.81 7.47 -1.38
N HIS A 116 -6.33 8.28 -2.31
CA HIS A 116 -7.61 8.98 -2.22
C HIS A 116 -8.65 8.34 -3.15
N GLU A 117 -8.67 7.00 -3.23
CA GLU A 117 -9.62 6.27 -4.06
C GLU A 117 -11.05 6.48 -3.57
N VAL A 118 -12.01 6.65 -4.49
CA VAL A 118 -13.36 7.17 -4.21
C VAL A 118 -14.16 6.31 -3.24
N ASN A 119 -14.14 4.98 -3.35
CA ASN A 119 -14.89 4.12 -2.43
C ASN A 119 -14.31 4.18 -1.02
N SER A 120 -12.99 4.20 -0.90
CA SER A 120 -12.31 4.36 0.39
C SER A 120 -12.57 5.73 1.01
N GLN A 121 -12.55 6.82 0.22
CA GLN A 121 -12.91 8.16 0.68
C GLN A 121 -14.39 8.26 1.07
N THR A 122 -15.29 7.64 0.32
CA THR A 122 -16.72 7.63 0.64
C THR A 122 -16.98 6.93 1.98
N LEU A 123 -16.34 5.77 2.19
CA LEU A 123 -16.42 5.09 3.48
C LEU A 123 -15.76 5.91 4.60
N ALA A 124 -14.62 6.56 4.32
CA ALA A 124 -13.92 7.41 5.26
C ALA A 124 -14.75 8.64 5.69
N ALA A 125 -15.51 9.23 4.77
CA ALA A 125 -16.41 10.35 5.04
C ALA A 125 -17.71 9.92 5.77
N SER A 126 -18.04 8.65 5.79
CA SER A 126 -19.17 8.11 6.52
C SER A 126 -18.83 7.85 7.99
N LYS A 127 -19.85 7.69 8.85
CA LYS A 127 -19.66 7.21 10.23
C LYS A 127 -19.47 5.69 10.32
N SER A 128 -19.67 4.97 9.23
CA SER A 128 -19.58 3.52 9.18
C SER A 128 -18.14 3.03 9.33
N LYS A 129 -17.99 1.86 9.92
CA LYS A 129 -16.76 1.08 9.85
C LYS A 129 -16.81 0.15 8.64
N LEU A 130 -15.66 -0.36 8.22
CA LEU A 130 -15.60 -1.43 7.24
C LEU A 130 -16.26 -2.68 7.83
N ILE A 131 -17.20 -3.25 7.09
CA ILE A 131 -17.83 -4.54 7.38
C ILE A 131 -17.24 -5.54 6.40
N PRO A 132 -16.55 -6.61 6.84
CA PRO A 132 -16.09 -7.66 5.93
C PRO A 132 -17.28 -8.41 5.32
N LEU A 133 -17.51 -8.20 4.02
CA LEU A 133 -18.66 -8.74 3.30
C LEU A 133 -18.28 -9.71 2.19
N THR A 134 -17.00 -9.82 1.88
CA THR A 134 -16.46 -10.68 0.82
C THR A 134 -15.41 -11.63 1.40
N GLN A 135 -15.08 -12.69 0.66
CA GLN A 135 -14.02 -13.60 1.07
C GLN A 135 -12.68 -12.86 1.29
N GLU A 136 -12.31 -11.99 0.35
CA GLU A 136 -11.10 -11.17 0.44
C GLU A 136 -11.20 -10.14 1.58
N GLY A 137 -12.41 -9.63 1.82
CA GLY A 137 -12.71 -8.73 2.93
C GLY A 137 -12.47 -9.34 4.30
N CYS A 138 -12.58 -10.68 4.44
CA CYS A 138 -12.28 -11.36 5.71
C CYS A 138 -10.82 -11.15 6.16
N GLN A 139 -9.88 -10.95 5.23
CA GLN A 139 -8.48 -10.63 5.55
C GLN A 139 -8.34 -9.34 6.38
N LEU A 140 -9.32 -8.45 6.29
CA LEU A 140 -9.32 -7.15 6.95
C LEU A 140 -9.96 -7.20 8.36
N TYR A 141 -10.55 -8.33 8.76
CA TYR A 141 -11.18 -8.50 10.06
C TYR A 141 -10.16 -8.27 11.19
N GLU A 142 -10.43 -7.31 12.07
CA GLU A 142 -9.53 -6.82 13.14
C GLU A 142 -8.20 -6.23 12.66
N ARG A 143 -8.03 -6.00 11.35
CA ARG A 143 -6.80 -5.45 10.76
C ARG A 143 -6.93 -3.98 10.29
N VAL A 144 -8.10 -3.38 10.49
CA VAL A 144 -8.36 -1.98 10.12
C VAL A 144 -8.38 -1.09 11.36
N GLY A 145 -7.54 -0.07 11.34
CA GLY A 145 -7.58 1.06 12.27
C GLY A 145 -8.31 2.26 11.68
N TYR A 146 -8.70 3.17 12.54
CA TYR A 146 -9.39 4.41 12.16
C TYR A 146 -8.64 5.59 12.76
N HIS A 147 -8.43 6.62 11.95
CA HIS A 147 -7.76 7.85 12.37
C HIS A 147 -8.64 9.04 12.04
N GLU A 148 -8.93 9.88 13.04
CA GLU A 148 -9.77 11.05 12.85
C GLU A 148 -9.04 12.16 12.07
N PHE A 149 -9.78 12.95 11.31
CA PHE A 149 -9.23 14.05 10.52
C PHE A 149 -8.96 15.27 11.40
N ASN A 150 -7.71 15.66 11.48
CA ASN A 150 -7.26 16.84 12.24
C ASN A 150 -6.54 17.87 11.34
N GLY A 151 -6.78 17.83 10.04
CA GLY A 151 -6.07 18.65 9.05
C GLY A 151 -4.88 17.92 8.41
N ILE A 152 -4.01 18.69 7.77
CA ILE A 152 -2.81 18.14 7.12
C ILE A 152 -1.78 17.78 8.21
N VAL A 153 -1.23 16.56 8.14
CA VAL A 153 -0.26 16.05 9.10
C VAL A 153 1.08 16.77 8.93
N LEU A 154 1.43 17.62 9.88
CA LEU A 154 2.67 18.42 9.84
C LEU A 154 3.47 18.37 11.16
N ASN A 155 3.03 17.61 12.16
CA ASN A 155 3.64 17.60 13.49
C ASN A 155 3.70 16.22 14.15
N ASP A 156 4.54 16.10 15.16
CA ASP A 156 4.80 14.85 15.91
C ASP A 156 3.58 14.33 16.68
N GLU A 157 2.63 15.21 17.04
CA GLU A 157 1.44 14.80 17.78
C GLU A 157 0.52 13.95 16.90
N GLU A 158 0.37 14.34 15.63
CA GLU A 158 -0.41 13.57 14.66
C GLU A 158 0.27 12.24 14.31
N GLN A 159 1.61 12.20 14.25
CA GLN A 159 2.33 10.93 14.10
C GLN A 159 2.01 9.95 15.22
N LYS A 160 2.00 10.40 16.48
CA LYS A 160 1.64 9.54 17.64
C LYS A 160 0.21 8.99 17.52
N LYS A 161 -0.73 9.80 17.05
CA LYS A 161 -2.12 9.36 16.82
C LYS A 161 -2.20 8.29 15.73
N LEU A 162 -1.45 8.46 14.63
CA LEU A 162 -1.37 7.47 13.55
C LEU A 162 -0.77 6.14 14.05
N ILE A 163 0.33 6.20 14.80
CA ILE A 163 0.98 5.04 15.42
C ILE A 163 0.01 4.30 16.34
N ASN A 164 -0.74 5.03 17.17
CA ASN A 164 -1.74 4.44 18.06
C ASN A 164 -2.89 3.80 17.27
N ALA A 165 -3.34 4.41 16.18
CA ALA A 165 -4.43 3.90 15.36
C ALA A 165 -4.05 2.59 14.65
N ILE A 166 -2.82 2.48 14.12
CA ILE A 166 -2.34 1.25 13.49
C ILE A 166 -2.02 0.17 14.54
N GLY A 167 -1.47 0.54 15.68
CA GLY A 167 -1.13 -0.37 16.77
C GLY A 167 -0.20 -1.51 16.35
N LYS A 168 -0.27 -2.63 17.08
CA LYS A 168 0.67 -3.75 16.88
C LYS A 168 0.23 -4.76 15.82
N GLU A 169 -1.07 -4.84 15.52
CA GLU A 169 -1.62 -5.94 14.71
C GLU A 169 -2.31 -5.49 13.41
N LYS A 170 -2.65 -4.21 13.33
CA LYS A 170 -3.31 -3.69 12.13
C LYS A 170 -2.27 -3.36 11.05
N HIS A 171 -2.72 -3.42 9.82
CA HIS A 171 -1.92 -3.07 8.65
C HIS A 171 -2.66 -2.12 7.70
N THR A 172 -3.87 -1.70 8.08
CA THR A 172 -4.73 -0.82 7.29
C THR A 172 -5.27 0.29 8.18
N LEU A 173 -5.26 1.52 7.69
CA LEU A 173 -5.87 2.68 8.35
C LEU A 173 -6.87 3.34 7.40
N LEU A 174 -8.11 3.46 7.84
CA LEU A 174 -9.08 4.34 7.21
C LEU A 174 -8.98 5.71 7.90
N MET A 175 -8.44 6.67 7.17
CA MET A 175 -8.30 8.04 7.65
C MET A 175 -9.59 8.81 7.37
N ARG A 176 -10.32 9.18 8.40
CA ARG A 176 -11.62 9.86 8.28
C ARG A 176 -11.50 11.12 7.44
N ASN A 177 -12.45 11.31 6.50
CA ASN A 177 -12.50 12.43 5.57
C ASN A 177 -11.21 12.67 4.74
N HIS A 178 -10.37 11.65 4.60
CA HIS A 178 -9.10 11.77 3.91
C HIS A 178 -8.90 10.64 2.87
N GLY A 179 -8.63 9.43 3.31
CA GLY A 179 -8.33 8.33 2.39
C GLY A 179 -7.92 7.05 3.11
N LEU A 180 -7.25 6.19 2.39
CA LEU A 180 -6.84 4.85 2.82
C LEU A 180 -5.32 4.74 2.92
N ILE A 181 -4.84 4.12 3.99
CA ILE A 181 -3.46 3.62 4.10
C ILE A 181 -3.51 2.11 4.25
N THR A 182 -2.67 1.41 3.50
CA THR A 182 -2.36 0.01 3.70
C THR A 182 -0.85 -0.19 3.77
N ALA A 183 -0.43 -1.14 4.58
CA ALA A 183 0.98 -1.43 4.77
C ALA A 183 1.24 -2.94 4.77
N GLY A 184 2.47 -3.32 4.45
CA GLY A 184 2.86 -4.72 4.38
C GLY A 184 4.36 -4.95 4.36
N PRO A 185 4.78 -6.22 4.45
CA PRO A 185 6.20 -6.57 4.40
C PRO A 185 6.83 -6.36 3.02
N THR A 186 6.02 -6.22 1.98
CA THR A 186 6.46 -5.98 0.60
C THR A 186 5.47 -5.07 -0.13
N ALA A 187 5.86 -4.52 -1.29
CA ALA A 187 4.98 -3.76 -2.18
C ALA A 187 3.73 -4.58 -2.57
N ALA A 188 3.92 -5.86 -2.88
CA ALA A 188 2.83 -6.79 -3.19
C ALA A 188 1.77 -6.84 -2.08
N TRP A 189 2.18 -7.02 -0.84
CA TRP A 189 1.27 -7.11 0.29
C TRP A 189 0.52 -5.81 0.56
N ALA A 190 1.21 -4.67 0.48
CA ALA A 190 0.56 -3.37 0.65
C ALA A 190 -0.49 -3.13 -0.43
N PHE A 191 -0.15 -3.43 -1.70
CA PHE A 191 -1.03 -3.26 -2.85
C PHE A 191 -2.26 -4.18 -2.79
N ILE A 192 -2.09 -5.47 -2.51
CA ILE A 192 -3.20 -6.43 -2.48
C ILE A 192 -4.15 -6.15 -1.32
N ARG A 193 -3.64 -5.77 -0.15
CA ARG A 193 -4.47 -5.29 0.97
C ARG A 193 -5.27 -4.05 0.58
N HIS A 194 -4.67 -3.16 -0.20
CA HIS A 194 -5.34 -1.97 -0.73
C HIS A 194 -6.49 -2.34 -1.65
N GLN A 195 -6.25 -3.22 -2.61
CA GLN A 195 -7.25 -3.75 -3.53
C GLN A 195 -8.40 -4.44 -2.79
N HIS A 196 -8.11 -5.31 -1.83
CA HIS A 196 -9.12 -6.01 -1.06
C HIS A 196 -9.99 -5.05 -0.24
N PHE A 197 -9.37 -4.00 0.35
CA PHE A 197 -10.13 -2.96 1.06
C PHE A 197 -11.07 -2.23 0.12
N ILE A 198 -10.57 -1.72 -1.00
CA ILE A 198 -11.36 -0.94 -1.97
C ILE A 198 -12.55 -1.78 -2.49
N ARG A 199 -12.30 -3.03 -2.89
CA ARG A 199 -13.37 -3.92 -3.38
C ARG A 199 -14.42 -4.20 -2.32
N ASN A 200 -14.01 -4.49 -1.09
CA ASN A 200 -14.97 -4.71 -0.01
C ASN A 200 -15.74 -3.44 0.35
N ALA A 201 -15.08 -2.27 0.36
CA ALA A 201 -15.73 -0.97 0.57
C ALA A 201 -16.76 -0.67 -0.53
N GLU A 202 -16.43 -0.95 -1.79
CA GLU A 202 -17.37 -0.81 -2.91
C GLU A 202 -18.62 -1.67 -2.74
N VAL A 203 -18.46 -2.94 -2.37
CA VAL A 203 -19.58 -3.84 -2.07
C VAL A 203 -20.43 -3.29 -0.93
N GLN A 204 -19.80 -2.88 0.17
CA GLN A 204 -20.50 -2.31 1.32
C GLN A 204 -21.31 -1.06 0.93
N LEU A 205 -20.72 -0.12 0.22
CA LEU A 205 -21.38 1.13 -0.19
C LEU A 205 -22.54 0.88 -1.14
N LYS A 206 -22.42 -0.04 -2.08
CA LYS A 206 -23.51 -0.45 -2.99
C LYS A 206 -24.68 -1.06 -2.21
N LEU A 207 -24.40 -1.93 -1.24
CA LEU A 207 -25.45 -2.49 -0.37
C LEU A 207 -26.13 -1.43 0.48
N MET A 208 -25.36 -0.52 1.07
CA MET A 208 -25.92 0.60 1.85
C MET A 208 -26.83 1.51 1.00
N ALA A 209 -26.44 1.76 -0.27
CA ALA A 209 -27.24 2.57 -1.20
C ALA A 209 -28.50 1.87 -1.70
N SER A 210 -28.50 0.54 -1.78
CA SER A 210 -29.63 -0.25 -2.26
C SER A 210 -30.70 -0.52 -1.20
N ASN A 211 -30.44 -0.24 0.07
CA ASN A 211 -31.25 -0.64 1.22
C ASN A 211 -31.53 -2.16 1.30
N ALA A 212 -30.69 -2.98 0.66
CA ALA A 212 -30.79 -4.43 0.75
C ALA A 212 -30.42 -4.93 2.16
N GLU A 213 -31.02 -6.02 2.58
CA GLU A 213 -30.62 -6.70 3.81
C GLU A 213 -29.20 -7.27 3.63
N ILE A 214 -28.31 -6.97 4.58
CA ILE A 214 -26.91 -7.39 4.53
C ILE A 214 -26.76 -8.77 5.18
N SER A 215 -26.29 -9.75 4.42
CA SER A 215 -25.90 -11.05 4.95
C SER A 215 -24.52 -10.93 5.63
N LEU A 216 -24.53 -10.89 6.95
CA LEU A 216 -23.28 -10.78 7.73
C LEU A 216 -22.59 -12.12 7.88
N ILE A 217 -21.27 -12.13 7.75
CA ILE A 217 -20.41 -13.27 8.05
C ILE A 217 -20.18 -13.30 9.57
N SER A 218 -20.33 -14.45 10.21
CA SER A 218 -20.11 -14.58 11.66
C SER A 218 -18.66 -14.37 12.04
N ASP A 219 -18.41 -13.85 13.24
CA ASP A 219 -17.05 -13.53 13.74
C ASP A 219 -16.11 -14.76 13.71
N ASN A 220 -16.62 -15.95 14.01
CA ASN A 220 -15.83 -17.19 13.94
C ASN A 220 -15.35 -17.49 12.53
N ILE A 221 -16.20 -17.28 11.52
CA ILE A 221 -15.84 -17.49 10.12
C ILE A 221 -14.88 -16.38 9.65
N LEU A 222 -15.13 -15.13 10.03
CA LEU A 222 -14.23 -14.01 9.73
C LEU A 222 -12.83 -14.27 10.25
N LYS A 223 -12.71 -14.67 11.52
CA LYS A 223 -11.42 -14.98 12.15
C LYS A 223 -10.75 -16.18 11.48
N HIS A 224 -11.49 -17.26 11.26
CA HIS A 224 -10.96 -18.47 10.61
C HIS A 224 -10.44 -18.17 9.20
N THR A 225 -11.22 -17.44 8.39
CA THR A 225 -10.82 -17.10 7.02
C THR A 225 -9.60 -16.15 7.00
N ARG A 226 -9.54 -15.17 7.90
CA ARG A 226 -8.34 -14.34 8.07
C ARG A 226 -7.11 -15.19 8.38
N GLU A 227 -7.21 -16.12 9.32
CA GLU A 227 -6.11 -17.01 9.69
C GLU A 227 -5.67 -17.93 8.53
N GLN A 228 -6.60 -18.34 7.67
CA GLN A 228 -6.27 -19.06 6.43
C GLN A 228 -5.44 -18.20 5.47
N PHE A 229 -5.81 -16.95 5.26
CA PHE A 229 -5.02 -16.00 4.45
C PHE A 229 -3.62 -15.78 5.05
N GLU A 230 -3.53 -15.54 6.36
CA GLU A 230 -2.27 -15.32 7.06
C GLU A 230 -1.41 -16.59 7.10
N GLY A 231 -1.99 -17.77 7.32
CA GLY A 231 -1.32 -19.07 7.36
C GLY A 231 -0.94 -19.62 5.99
N GLY A 232 -1.80 -19.48 4.99
CA GLY A 232 -1.53 -19.87 3.61
C GLY A 232 -0.34 -19.11 3.02
N SER A 233 -0.22 -17.84 3.39
CA SER A 233 0.93 -17.01 3.06
C SER A 233 2.25 -17.54 3.65
N ALA A 234 2.21 -18.09 4.86
CA ALA A 234 3.39 -18.68 5.52
C ALA A 234 3.81 -20.01 4.88
N GLN A 235 2.83 -20.83 4.45
CA GLN A 235 3.08 -22.15 3.82
C GLN A 235 3.66 -22.03 2.40
N ALA A 236 3.25 -21.00 1.66
CA ALA A 236 3.75 -20.77 0.29
C ALA A 236 5.15 -20.16 0.23
N GLY A 237 5.87 -20.03 1.35
CA GLY A 237 7.11 -19.23 1.40
C GLY A 237 6.85 -17.72 1.17
N ALA A 238 5.58 -17.34 1.20
CA ALA A 238 5.05 -16.04 0.81
C ALA A 238 5.24 -14.93 1.86
N LYS A 239 6.09 -15.13 2.86
CA LYS A 239 6.57 -14.00 3.67
C LYS A 239 7.22 -12.91 2.79
N VAL A 240 7.69 -13.28 1.61
CA VAL A 240 8.39 -12.40 0.68
C VAL A 240 7.57 -12.11 -0.59
N ARG A 241 6.75 -13.04 -1.10
CA ARG A 241 6.02 -12.85 -2.38
C ARG A 241 4.55 -13.26 -2.24
N HIS A 242 3.63 -12.35 -2.55
CA HIS A 242 2.21 -12.70 -2.69
C HIS A 242 2.01 -13.50 -3.99
N PRO A 243 1.20 -14.58 -4.00
CA PRO A 243 1.03 -15.44 -5.18
C PRO A 243 0.44 -14.71 -6.41
N GLU A 244 -0.31 -13.63 -6.21
CA GLU A 244 -0.89 -12.83 -7.29
C GLU A 244 0.13 -11.85 -7.93
N TRP A 245 1.23 -11.53 -7.25
CA TRP A 245 2.16 -10.50 -7.69
C TRP A 245 2.76 -10.77 -9.09
N PRO A 246 3.18 -12.01 -9.44
CA PRO A 246 3.63 -12.30 -10.79
C PRO A 246 2.56 -12.09 -11.89
N ALA A 247 1.29 -12.24 -11.56
CA ALA A 247 0.21 -11.97 -12.51
C ALA A 247 0.06 -10.45 -12.78
N PHE A 248 0.21 -9.62 -11.76
CA PHE A 248 0.23 -8.16 -11.91
C PHE A 248 1.43 -7.67 -12.73
N TRP A 249 2.60 -8.30 -12.57
CA TRP A 249 3.77 -7.98 -13.39
C TRP A 249 3.52 -8.27 -14.87
N ARG A 250 2.97 -9.44 -15.20
CA ARG A 250 2.62 -9.76 -16.59
C ARG A 250 1.55 -8.83 -17.17
N LEU A 251 0.63 -8.35 -16.34
CA LEU A 251 -0.32 -7.33 -16.76
C LEU A 251 0.39 -6.03 -17.15
N LEU A 252 1.31 -5.55 -16.32
CA LEU A 252 2.07 -4.34 -16.60
C LEU A 252 2.97 -4.51 -17.83
N ASP A 253 3.66 -5.65 -17.97
CA ASP A 253 4.51 -5.96 -19.13
C ASP A 253 3.72 -5.95 -20.44
N ALA A 254 2.47 -6.39 -20.41
CA ALA A 254 1.57 -6.35 -21.57
C ALA A 254 1.11 -4.93 -21.95
N LEU A 255 1.21 -3.97 -21.03
CA LEU A 255 0.85 -2.57 -21.24
C LEU A 255 2.04 -1.74 -21.69
N ASP A 256 3.12 -1.75 -20.95
CA ASP A 256 4.36 -1.00 -21.22
C ASP A 256 5.48 -1.47 -20.28
N GLU A 257 6.59 -1.97 -20.83
CA GLU A 257 7.72 -2.45 -20.02
C GLU A 257 8.61 -1.32 -19.44
N LYS A 258 8.37 -0.05 -19.78
CA LYS A 258 9.21 1.07 -19.33
C LYS A 258 9.22 1.29 -17.82
N TRP A 259 8.24 0.76 -17.11
CA TRP A 259 8.20 0.86 -15.66
C TRP A 259 9.38 0.15 -14.95
N LYS A 260 10.04 -0.77 -15.64
CA LYS A 260 11.21 -1.51 -15.13
C LYS A 260 12.54 -0.77 -15.33
N GLN A 261 12.54 0.33 -16.07
CA GLN A 261 13.76 1.07 -16.42
C GLN A 261 14.27 1.95 -15.30
#